data_e61d0ff41fb646e7d0968388d2dc1945
#
_entry.id   e61d0ff41fb646e7d0968388d2dc1945
#
_cell.length_a   1.000
_cell.length_b   1.000
_cell.length_c   1.000
_cell.angle_alpha   90.00
_cell.angle_beta   90.00
_cell.angle_gamma   90.00
#
_symmetry.space_group_name_H-M   'P 1'
#
loop_
_entity.id
_entity.type
_entity.pdbx_description
1 polymer ?
#
loop_
_entity_poly.entity_id
_entity_poly.type
_entity_poly.pdbx_seq_one_letter_code
_entity_poly.pdbx_strand_id
1 'polypeptide(L)'
;NKDLLNQFFTQLKPHLKKSTDYVLAPETYFSEGYGEELISFQKSKIHNEIQKRLADFPNTQIISGIQFYDTYEDEYAPTLTSNYIRKNLWIEYYNSALSEQYQKDIEVYHKSKLVVGVENMPFKKILKPLLGEFLIDMGGTVASRMIQKKRSVFSHSFNQEKAAPVICWESIFGEFVTGYVNEG
;
A
#
# COMPACT_ATOMS: atom_id res chain seq x y z
N ASN A 1 -14.08 -5.03 5.81
CA ASN A 1 -13.37 -3.75 6.01
C ASN A 1 -13.95 -2.92 7.15
N LYS A 2 -15.27 -2.86 7.33
CA LYS A 2 -15.87 -2.05 8.42
C LYS A 2 -15.47 -2.56 9.79
N ASP A 3 -15.37 -3.86 9.98
CA ASP A 3 -15.00 -4.47 11.27
C ASP A 3 -13.53 -4.23 11.58
N LEU A 4 -12.65 -4.32 10.60
CA LEU A 4 -11.22 -4.02 10.76
C LEU A 4 -10.98 -2.56 11.13
N LEU A 5 -11.64 -1.62 10.44
CA LEU A 5 -11.58 -0.19 10.79
C LEU A 5 -12.12 0.10 12.19
N ASN A 6 -13.25 -0.51 12.56
CA ASN A 6 -13.79 -0.35 13.89
C ASN A 6 -12.85 -0.91 14.96
N GLN A 7 -12.23 -2.06 14.73
CA GLN A 7 -11.22 -2.62 15.64
C GLN A 7 -10.01 -1.69 15.76
N PHE A 8 -9.49 -1.21 14.63
CA PHE A 8 -8.37 -0.27 14.59
C PHE A 8 -8.64 0.97 15.44
N PHE A 9 -9.74 1.68 15.18
CA PHE A 9 -10.07 2.88 15.95
C PHE A 9 -10.47 2.60 17.41
N THR A 10 -11.05 1.44 17.70
CA THR A 10 -11.35 1.04 19.10
C THR A 10 -10.06 0.85 19.89
N GLN A 11 -9.05 0.22 19.28
CA GLN A 11 -7.73 0.06 19.89
C GLN A 11 -6.99 1.38 20.04
N LEU A 12 -7.10 2.27 19.05
CA LEU A 12 -6.44 3.58 19.08
C LEU A 12 -7.04 4.56 20.07
N LYS A 13 -8.36 4.51 20.27
CA LYS A 13 -9.12 5.49 21.06
C LYS A 13 -8.50 5.83 22.42
N PRO A 14 -8.04 4.87 23.26
CA PRO A 14 -7.43 5.18 24.55
C PRO A 14 -6.06 5.85 24.45
N HIS A 15 -5.41 5.80 23.27
CA HIS A 15 -4.06 6.31 23.05
C HIS A 15 -4.04 7.60 22.24
N LEU A 16 -5.10 7.90 21.48
CA LEU A 16 -5.20 9.12 20.68
C LEU A 16 -5.38 10.35 21.58
N LYS A 17 -4.53 11.35 21.34
CA LYS A 17 -4.61 12.67 21.94
C LYS A 17 -4.63 13.74 20.83
N LYS A 18 -5.09 14.93 21.15
CA LYS A 18 -5.01 16.07 20.19
C LYS A 18 -3.59 16.44 19.81
N SER A 19 -2.60 16.03 20.62
CA SER A 19 -1.16 16.19 20.37
C SER A 19 -0.52 14.96 19.70
N THR A 20 -1.29 13.99 19.24
CA THR A 20 -0.76 12.85 18.48
C THR A 20 -0.50 13.30 17.05
N ASP A 21 0.75 13.29 16.61
CA ASP A 21 1.13 13.64 15.25
C ASP A 21 0.95 12.47 14.30
N TYR A 22 1.37 11.27 14.70
CA TYR A 22 1.36 10.08 13.84
C TYR A 22 0.66 8.89 14.46
N VAL A 23 -0.05 8.15 13.61
CA VAL A 23 -0.53 6.80 13.87
C VAL A 23 -0.02 5.89 12.76
N LEU A 24 0.67 4.83 13.13
CA LEU A 24 1.25 3.89 12.18
C LEU A 24 0.54 2.54 12.26
N ALA A 25 0.14 2.01 11.11
CA ALA A 25 -0.33 0.64 10.97
C ALA A 25 0.61 -0.17 10.07
N PRO A 26 0.73 -1.49 10.28
CA PRO A 26 1.69 -2.33 9.57
C PRO A 26 1.37 -2.49 8.08
N GLU A 27 2.30 -3.13 7.36
CA GLU A 27 2.15 -3.52 5.95
C GLU A 27 0.85 -4.30 5.73
N THR A 28 0.16 -4.01 4.63
CA THR A 28 -1.10 -4.66 4.19
C THR A 28 -2.23 -4.64 5.22
N TYR A 29 -2.22 -3.72 6.16
CA TYR A 29 -3.20 -3.68 7.24
C TYR A 29 -4.63 -3.51 6.72
N PHE A 30 -4.87 -2.59 5.80
CA PHE A 30 -6.18 -2.37 5.18
C PHE A 30 -6.33 -3.14 3.86
N SER A 31 -5.94 -4.43 3.85
CA SER A 31 -5.97 -5.26 2.66
C SER A 31 -6.91 -6.45 2.85
N GLU A 32 -8.15 -6.32 2.38
CA GLU A 32 -9.10 -7.43 2.31
C GLU A 32 -9.42 -7.77 0.84
N GLY A 33 -9.55 -9.05 0.55
CA GLY A 33 -9.87 -9.53 -0.79
C GLY A 33 -8.83 -9.10 -1.83
N TYR A 34 -9.28 -8.37 -2.84
CA TYR A 34 -8.40 -7.87 -3.91
C TYR A 34 -7.71 -6.53 -3.56
N GLY A 35 -8.03 -5.92 -2.42
CA GLY A 35 -7.60 -4.58 -2.05
C GLY A 35 -8.57 -3.50 -2.50
N GLU A 36 -8.11 -2.24 -2.52
CA GLU A 36 -8.91 -1.07 -2.89
C GLU A 36 -8.48 -0.55 -4.27
N GLU A 37 -9.45 -0.09 -5.05
CA GLU A 37 -9.16 0.53 -6.35
C GLU A 37 -8.55 1.93 -6.14
N LEU A 38 -7.35 2.14 -6.69
CA LEU A 38 -6.57 3.34 -6.43
C LEU A 38 -7.28 4.60 -6.94
N ILE A 39 -7.78 4.59 -8.18
CA ILE A 39 -8.40 5.76 -8.82
C ILE A 39 -9.69 6.22 -8.12
N SER A 40 -10.39 5.34 -7.45
CA SER A 40 -11.65 5.63 -6.75
C SER A 40 -11.51 5.66 -5.22
N PHE A 41 -10.32 5.47 -4.67
CA PHE A 41 -10.09 5.30 -3.24
C PHE A 41 -10.63 6.45 -2.39
N GLN A 42 -10.49 7.70 -2.83
CA GLN A 42 -11.04 8.87 -2.11
C GLN A 42 -12.57 8.86 -1.98
N LYS A 43 -13.26 8.01 -2.76
CA LYS A 43 -14.71 7.77 -2.64
C LYS A 43 -15.02 6.48 -1.88
N SER A 44 -14.01 5.75 -1.44
CA SER A 44 -14.17 4.48 -0.76
C SER A 44 -14.78 4.65 0.64
N LYS A 45 -15.36 3.57 1.14
CA LYS A 45 -15.87 3.53 2.52
C LYS A 45 -14.75 3.64 3.56
N ILE A 46 -13.57 3.09 3.24
CA ILE A 46 -12.39 3.14 4.12
C ILE A 46 -11.96 4.59 4.30
N HIS A 47 -11.70 5.30 3.20
CA HIS A 47 -11.31 6.71 3.24
C HIS A 47 -12.33 7.55 4.01
N ASN A 48 -13.61 7.45 3.66
CA ASN A 48 -14.67 8.23 4.32
C ASN A 48 -14.75 7.97 5.83
N GLU A 49 -14.57 6.72 6.27
CA GLU A 49 -14.60 6.40 7.71
C GLU A 49 -13.34 6.91 8.42
N ILE A 50 -12.16 6.84 7.79
CA ILE A 50 -10.92 7.42 8.33
C ILE A 50 -11.08 8.93 8.48
N GLN A 51 -11.56 9.64 7.45
CA GLN A 51 -11.79 11.08 7.48
C GLN A 51 -12.77 11.50 8.58
N LYS A 52 -13.83 10.73 8.76
CA LYS A 52 -14.80 10.97 9.85
C LYS A 52 -14.16 10.85 11.23
N ARG A 53 -13.24 9.90 11.44
CA ARG A 53 -12.56 9.73 12.72
C ARG A 53 -11.47 10.77 12.94
N LEU A 54 -10.77 11.18 11.88
CA LEU A 54 -9.75 12.23 11.92
C LEU A 54 -10.34 13.62 12.19
N ALA A 55 -11.65 13.83 12.00
CA ALA A 55 -12.30 15.10 12.32
C ALA A 55 -12.10 15.53 13.80
N ASP A 56 -12.02 14.57 14.71
CA ASP A 56 -11.74 14.82 16.13
C ASP A 56 -10.24 15.03 16.43
N PHE A 57 -9.36 14.66 15.48
CA PHE A 57 -7.91 14.68 15.58
C PHE A 57 -7.27 15.26 14.32
N PRO A 58 -7.56 16.51 13.94
CA PRO A 58 -7.24 17.06 12.62
C PRO A 58 -5.73 17.15 12.34
N ASN A 59 -4.89 17.20 13.39
CA ASN A 59 -3.43 17.26 13.26
C ASN A 59 -2.79 15.87 13.13
N THR A 60 -3.55 14.79 13.32
CA THR A 60 -3.00 13.44 13.26
C THR A 60 -2.89 12.97 11.82
N GLN A 61 -1.73 12.43 11.46
CA GLN A 61 -1.48 11.73 10.21
C GLN A 61 -1.54 10.22 10.44
N ILE A 62 -2.40 9.51 9.72
CA ILE A 62 -2.43 8.05 9.72
C ILE A 62 -1.60 7.57 8.54
N ILE A 63 -0.60 6.73 8.82
CA ILE A 63 0.20 6.04 7.80
C ILE A 63 -0.07 4.54 7.95
N SER A 64 -0.57 3.90 6.90
CA SER A 64 -0.98 2.49 6.95
C SER A 64 -0.54 1.73 5.69
N GLY A 65 -0.28 0.43 5.87
CA GLY A 65 -0.12 -0.48 4.74
C GLY A 65 -1.47 -0.81 4.12
N ILE A 66 -1.53 -0.80 2.80
CA ILE A 66 -2.73 -1.08 2.02
C ILE A 66 -2.37 -1.79 0.71
N GLN A 67 -3.24 -2.65 0.22
CA GLN A 67 -3.15 -3.17 -1.14
C GLN A 67 -4.04 -2.34 -2.04
N PHE A 68 -3.44 -1.73 -3.06
CA PHE A 68 -4.17 -1.09 -4.14
C PHE A 68 -4.19 -1.96 -5.39
N TYR A 69 -5.14 -1.68 -6.26
CA TYR A 69 -5.16 -2.18 -7.63
C TYR A 69 -5.68 -1.12 -8.60
N ASP A 70 -5.28 -1.26 -9.86
CA ASP A 70 -5.88 -0.58 -11.00
C ASP A 70 -6.33 -1.60 -12.04
N THR A 71 -7.40 -1.30 -12.77
CA THR A 71 -7.89 -2.12 -13.87
C THR A 71 -7.70 -1.40 -15.20
N TYR A 72 -7.39 -2.18 -16.25
CA TYR A 72 -7.13 -1.68 -17.60
C TYR A 72 -7.94 -2.48 -18.61
N GLU A 73 -8.66 -1.79 -19.48
CA GLU A 73 -9.33 -2.39 -20.63
C GLU A 73 -8.40 -2.29 -21.84
N ASP A 74 -7.77 -3.39 -22.21
CA ASP A 74 -6.86 -3.48 -23.36
C ASP A 74 -6.85 -4.89 -23.95
N GLU A 75 -6.61 -5.01 -25.25
CA GLU A 75 -6.47 -6.29 -25.93
C GLU A 75 -5.26 -7.07 -25.42
N TYR A 76 -4.18 -6.36 -25.09
CA TYR A 76 -2.91 -6.92 -24.63
C TYR A 76 -2.58 -6.45 -23.21
N ALA A 77 -1.69 -7.18 -22.55
CA ALA A 77 -1.19 -6.79 -21.22
C ALA A 77 -0.50 -5.42 -21.31
N PRO A 78 -0.98 -4.38 -20.60
CA PRO A 78 -0.39 -3.03 -20.63
C PRO A 78 1.06 -3.01 -20.16
N THR A 79 1.38 -3.87 -19.20
CA THR A 79 2.74 -4.00 -18.63
C THR A 79 3.14 -5.45 -18.41
N LEU A 80 4.40 -5.68 -18.06
CA LEU A 80 4.91 -7.01 -17.71
C LEU A 80 4.34 -7.54 -16.37
N THR A 81 3.81 -6.67 -15.54
CA THR A 81 3.23 -6.99 -14.24
C THR A 81 1.71 -7.13 -14.25
N SER A 82 1.08 -6.82 -15.39
CA SER A 82 -0.36 -6.95 -15.56
C SER A 82 -0.79 -8.41 -15.42
N ASN A 83 -1.84 -8.61 -14.65
CA ASN A 83 -2.45 -9.92 -14.43
C ASN A 83 -3.75 -10.01 -15.22
N TYR A 84 -3.95 -11.13 -15.91
CA TYR A 84 -5.14 -11.37 -16.73
C TYR A 84 -6.35 -11.68 -15.84
N ILE A 85 -7.46 -11.01 -16.06
CA ILE A 85 -8.75 -11.31 -15.43
C ILE A 85 -9.65 -12.04 -16.44
N ARG A 86 -9.91 -11.40 -17.58
CA ARG A 86 -10.73 -11.91 -18.67
C ARG A 86 -10.35 -11.21 -19.97
N LYS A 87 -10.96 -11.59 -21.10
CA LYS A 87 -10.72 -10.95 -22.39
C LYS A 87 -10.83 -9.43 -22.26
N ASN A 88 -9.81 -8.74 -22.71
CA ASN A 88 -9.64 -7.27 -22.69
C ASN A 88 -9.73 -6.64 -21.30
N LEU A 89 -9.47 -7.40 -20.23
CA LEU A 89 -9.45 -6.84 -18.87
C LEU A 89 -8.24 -7.36 -18.09
N TRP A 90 -7.43 -6.43 -17.64
CA TRP A 90 -6.20 -6.65 -16.88
C TRP A 90 -6.26 -5.93 -15.55
N ILE A 91 -5.52 -6.42 -14.56
CA ILE A 91 -5.38 -5.81 -13.25
C ILE A 91 -3.91 -5.70 -12.86
N GLU A 92 -3.55 -4.59 -12.26
CA GLU A 92 -2.26 -4.40 -11.60
C GLU A 92 -2.45 -4.22 -10.10
N TYR A 93 -1.62 -4.90 -9.32
CA TYR A 93 -1.63 -4.84 -7.87
C TYR A 93 -0.43 -4.07 -7.35
N TYR A 94 -0.63 -3.32 -6.28
CA TYR A 94 0.38 -2.54 -5.59
C TYR A 94 0.39 -2.88 -4.10
N ASN A 95 1.56 -3.20 -3.56
CA ASN A 95 1.78 -3.18 -2.13
C ASN A 95 2.17 -1.75 -1.76
N SER A 96 1.40 -1.09 -0.91
CA SER A 96 1.50 0.36 -0.76
C SER A 96 1.47 0.80 0.70
N ALA A 97 2.07 1.95 0.95
CA ALA A 97 1.79 2.76 2.12
C ALA A 97 0.87 3.92 1.71
N LEU A 98 -0.13 4.16 2.52
CA LEU A 98 -1.11 5.23 2.39
C LEU A 98 -0.92 6.20 3.55
N SER A 99 -0.92 7.49 3.25
CA SER A 99 -0.95 8.56 4.24
C SER A 99 -2.25 9.34 4.12
N GLU A 100 -2.94 9.49 5.25
CA GLU A 100 -4.16 10.28 5.35
C GLU A 100 -4.09 11.30 6.49
N GLN A 101 -4.52 12.53 6.21
CA GLN A 101 -4.77 13.60 7.17
C GLN A 101 -6.17 14.17 6.95
N TYR A 102 -6.74 14.78 7.98
CA TYR A 102 -8.08 15.35 7.90
C TYR A 102 -8.17 16.43 6.82
N GLN A 103 -9.10 16.25 5.86
CA GLN A 103 -9.35 17.18 4.74
C GLN A 103 -8.11 17.51 3.90
N LYS A 104 -7.18 16.58 3.78
CA LYS A 104 -6.03 16.65 2.88
C LYS A 104 -6.12 15.59 1.80
N ASP A 105 -5.46 15.84 0.68
CA ASP A 105 -5.27 14.83 -0.34
C ASP A 105 -4.46 13.67 0.23
N ILE A 106 -4.78 12.46 -0.20
CA ILE A 106 -4.02 11.27 0.17
C ILE A 106 -2.65 11.30 -0.48
N GLU A 107 -1.66 10.80 0.24
CA GLU A 107 -0.35 10.49 -0.34
C GLU A 107 -0.17 8.98 -0.38
N VAL A 108 0.33 8.46 -1.49
CA VAL A 108 0.52 7.02 -1.69
C VAL A 108 1.96 6.75 -2.13
N TYR A 109 2.54 5.74 -1.53
CA TYR A 109 3.81 5.17 -1.94
C TYR A 109 3.63 3.70 -2.29
N HIS A 110 4.05 3.28 -3.48
CA HIS A 110 4.06 1.87 -3.87
C HIS A 110 5.44 1.27 -3.64
N LYS A 111 5.48 0.11 -3.00
CA LYS A 111 6.71 -0.61 -2.68
C LYS A 111 7.64 -0.72 -3.89
N SER A 112 8.89 -0.30 -3.73
CA SER A 112 9.89 -0.24 -4.79
C SER A 112 10.72 -1.51 -4.91
N LYS A 113 10.91 -2.25 -3.80
CA LYS A 113 11.72 -3.47 -3.74
C LYS A 113 10.86 -4.66 -3.33
N LEU A 114 10.43 -5.45 -4.30
CA LEU A 114 9.64 -6.66 -4.07
C LEU A 114 10.52 -7.83 -3.61
N VAL A 115 9.93 -8.70 -2.81
CA VAL A 115 10.57 -9.97 -2.41
C VAL A 115 10.52 -10.93 -3.61
N VAL A 116 11.70 -11.30 -4.10
CA VAL A 116 11.81 -12.25 -5.22
C VAL A 116 11.29 -13.62 -4.80
N GLY A 117 10.44 -14.22 -5.61
CA GLY A 117 9.81 -15.51 -5.36
C GLY A 117 8.53 -15.45 -4.54
N VAL A 118 8.31 -14.38 -3.74
CA VAL A 118 7.11 -14.20 -2.93
C VAL A 118 6.14 -13.18 -3.57
N GLU A 119 6.63 -11.99 -3.89
CA GLU A 119 5.83 -10.91 -4.48
C GLU A 119 6.05 -10.76 -5.99
N ASN A 120 7.15 -11.30 -6.49
CA ASN A 120 7.46 -11.29 -7.92
C ASN A 120 8.11 -12.62 -8.31
N MET A 121 7.49 -13.33 -9.23
CA MET A 121 8.01 -14.59 -9.75
C MET A 121 8.85 -14.32 -11.01
N PRO A 122 10.19 -14.45 -10.95
CA PRO A 122 11.02 -14.36 -12.13
C PRO A 122 10.69 -15.51 -13.09
N PHE A 123 10.79 -15.27 -14.40
CA PHE A 123 10.50 -16.29 -15.42
C PHE A 123 9.13 -16.96 -15.26
N LYS A 124 8.09 -16.20 -14.92
CA LYS A 124 6.72 -16.64 -14.58
C LYS A 124 6.17 -17.72 -15.53
N LYS A 125 6.44 -17.61 -16.85
CA LYS A 125 5.97 -18.58 -17.84
C LYS A 125 6.56 -19.99 -17.65
N ILE A 126 7.76 -20.10 -17.09
CA ILE A 126 8.47 -21.36 -16.89
C ILE A 126 8.28 -21.87 -15.45
N LEU A 127 8.38 -20.98 -14.46
CA LEU A 127 8.39 -21.37 -13.05
C LEU A 127 6.99 -21.55 -12.46
N LYS A 128 5.98 -20.83 -12.96
CA LYS A 128 4.60 -20.95 -12.45
C LYS A 128 4.03 -22.37 -12.55
N PRO A 129 4.16 -23.10 -13.69
CA PRO A 129 3.68 -24.48 -13.77
C PRO A 129 4.43 -25.45 -12.87
N LEU A 130 5.69 -25.12 -12.51
CA LEU A 130 6.58 -26.03 -11.77
C LEU A 130 6.56 -25.81 -10.25
N LEU A 131 6.42 -24.55 -9.80
CA LEU A 131 6.59 -24.13 -8.42
C LEU A 131 5.41 -23.34 -7.84
N GLY A 132 4.35 -23.11 -8.64
CA GLY A 132 3.26 -22.21 -8.25
C GLY A 132 2.57 -22.58 -6.94
N GLU A 133 2.25 -23.87 -6.75
CA GLU A 133 1.63 -24.36 -5.51
C GLU A 133 2.58 -24.22 -4.30
N PHE A 134 3.84 -24.57 -4.47
CA PHE A 134 4.85 -24.47 -3.41
C PHE A 134 5.07 -23.02 -2.94
N LEU A 135 5.04 -22.06 -3.88
CA LEU A 135 5.20 -20.62 -3.53
C LEU A 135 3.98 -20.06 -2.83
N ILE A 136 2.78 -20.54 -3.18
CA ILE A 136 1.54 -20.16 -2.49
C ILE A 136 1.56 -20.71 -1.05
N ASP A 137 1.99 -21.94 -0.85
CA ASP A 137 2.11 -22.56 0.48
C ASP A 137 3.12 -21.83 1.38
N MET A 138 4.14 -21.19 0.80
CA MET A 138 5.09 -20.32 1.51
C MET A 138 4.58 -18.89 1.77
N GLY A 139 3.29 -18.60 1.51
CA GLY A 139 2.71 -17.28 1.66
C GLY A 139 3.00 -16.33 0.49
N GLY A 140 3.53 -16.86 -0.62
CA GLY A 140 3.75 -16.11 -1.85
C GLY A 140 2.46 -15.85 -2.62
N THR A 141 2.53 -14.94 -3.58
CA THR A 141 1.43 -14.64 -4.51
C THR A 141 1.83 -15.03 -5.93
N VAL A 142 0.87 -15.59 -6.66
CA VAL A 142 1.03 -15.87 -8.10
C VAL A 142 0.83 -14.60 -8.94
N ALA A 143 0.19 -13.58 -8.37
CA ALA A 143 -0.01 -12.30 -9.01
C ALA A 143 1.29 -11.47 -9.01
N SER A 144 1.63 -10.92 -10.15
CA SER A 144 2.73 -9.94 -10.24
C SER A 144 2.28 -8.62 -9.62
N ARG A 145 3.21 -7.90 -8.99
CA ARG A 145 2.96 -6.58 -8.42
C ARG A 145 3.75 -5.52 -9.18
N MET A 146 3.15 -4.37 -9.35
CA MET A 146 3.80 -3.17 -9.87
C MET A 146 4.65 -2.54 -8.77
N ILE A 147 5.71 -1.86 -9.18
CA ILE A 147 6.62 -1.13 -8.29
C ILE A 147 6.67 0.35 -8.62
N GLN A 148 6.93 1.17 -7.63
CA GLN A 148 7.30 2.57 -7.82
C GLN A 148 8.82 2.67 -8.05
N LYS A 149 9.23 3.42 -9.08
CA LYS A 149 10.66 3.54 -9.45
C LYS A 149 11.43 4.50 -8.56
N LYS A 150 10.77 5.56 -8.06
CA LYS A 150 11.39 6.60 -7.25
C LYS A 150 10.85 6.54 -5.82
N ARG A 151 11.71 6.85 -4.85
CA ARG A 151 11.28 7.08 -3.47
C ARG A 151 10.35 8.29 -3.41
N SER A 152 9.43 8.30 -2.48
CA SER A 152 8.63 9.46 -2.10
C SER A 152 8.45 9.49 -0.59
N VAL A 153 8.31 10.66 -0.04
CA VAL A 153 8.05 10.88 1.39
C VAL A 153 6.63 11.39 1.56
N PHE A 154 6.05 11.16 2.72
CA PHE A 154 4.80 11.76 3.13
C PHE A 154 5.07 13.03 3.93
N SER A 155 4.33 14.08 3.66
CA SER A 155 4.50 15.37 4.31
C SER A 155 3.42 15.58 5.38
N HIS A 156 3.86 15.93 6.59
CA HIS A 156 2.93 16.31 7.65
C HIS A 156 2.50 17.76 7.50
N SER A 157 1.19 18.02 7.41
CA SER A 157 0.67 19.35 7.05
C SER A 157 0.90 20.43 8.12
N PHE A 158 1.18 20.06 9.38
CA PHE A 158 1.23 21.00 10.49
C PHE A 158 2.65 21.20 11.05
N ASN A 159 3.49 20.15 11.12
CA ASN A 159 4.83 20.25 11.73
C ASN A 159 5.97 20.24 10.72
N GLN A 160 5.67 20.18 9.42
CA GLN A 160 6.64 20.14 8.31
C GLN A 160 7.60 18.92 8.34
N GLU A 161 7.33 17.96 9.19
CA GLU A 161 8.08 16.71 9.21
C GLU A 161 7.74 15.84 8.01
N LYS A 162 8.67 14.98 7.64
CA LYS A 162 8.50 14.02 6.54
C LYS A 162 8.62 12.61 7.05
N ALA A 163 7.72 11.73 6.63
CA ALA A 163 7.78 10.31 6.91
C ALA A 163 8.20 9.54 5.64
N ALA A 164 9.27 8.79 5.74
CA ALA A 164 9.78 7.94 4.67
C ALA A 164 9.17 6.53 4.78
N PRO A 165 8.29 6.10 3.88
CA PRO A 165 7.75 4.76 3.91
C PRO A 165 8.82 3.75 3.47
N VAL A 166 9.07 2.75 4.32
CA VAL A 166 9.98 1.64 4.05
C VAL A 166 9.22 0.35 4.35
N ILE A 167 8.84 -0.38 3.32
CA ILE A 167 7.94 -1.52 3.43
C ILE A 167 8.75 -2.82 3.48
N CYS A 168 8.75 -3.50 4.65
CA CYS A 168 9.28 -4.85 4.85
C CYS A 168 10.71 -5.04 4.28
N TRP A 169 10.83 -5.78 3.19
CA TRP A 169 12.08 -6.11 2.51
C TRP A 169 12.93 -4.90 2.10
N GLU A 170 12.32 -3.74 1.90
CA GLU A 170 13.07 -2.53 1.55
C GLU A 170 14.06 -2.11 2.64
N SER A 171 13.77 -2.45 3.90
CA SER A 171 14.62 -2.10 5.05
C SER A 171 16.02 -2.72 5.01
N ILE A 172 16.20 -3.83 4.31
CA ILE A 172 17.51 -4.49 4.19
C ILE A 172 18.44 -3.81 3.18
N PHE A 173 17.90 -2.94 2.31
CA PHE A 173 18.70 -2.21 1.32
C PHE A 173 19.16 -0.87 1.91
N GLY A 174 20.33 -0.86 2.56
CA GLY A 174 20.87 0.34 3.20
C GLY A 174 20.95 1.55 2.26
N GLU A 175 21.36 1.36 1.01
CA GLU A 175 21.38 2.40 -0.02
C GLU A 175 19.97 2.95 -0.32
N PHE A 176 18.95 2.09 -0.33
CA PHE A 176 17.57 2.53 -0.50
C PHE A 176 17.10 3.39 0.67
N VAL A 177 17.37 2.97 1.89
CA VAL A 177 16.97 3.69 3.11
C VAL A 177 17.71 5.02 3.25
N THR A 178 19.03 5.01 3.07
CA THR A 178 19.85 6.24 3.18
C THR A 178 19.56 7.25 2.07
N GLY A 179 19.05 6.78 0.92
CA GLY A 179 18.62 7.65 -0.17
C GLY A 179 17.50 8.61 0.22
N TYR A 180 16.64 8.25 1.18
CA TYR A 180 15.63 9.20 1.70
C TYR A 180 16.23 10.41 2.37
N VAL A 181 17.39 10.27 3.04
CA VAL A 181 18.10 11.38 3.71
C VAL A 181 18.68 12.36 2.69
N ASN A 182 19.09 11.85 1.53
CA ASN A 182 19.71 12.66 0.48
C ASN A 182 18.70 13.39 -0.41
N GLU A 183 17.47 12.86 -0.51
CA GLU A 183 16.43 13.37 -1.41
C GLU A 183 15.32 14.15 -0.66
N GLY A 184 15.29 14.07 0.66
CA GLY A 184 14.27 14.64 1.53
C GLY A 184 14.68 15.83 2.29
#